data_df8d7cf0ba94daf27aa1bd74ad2b3b4b
#
_entry.id   df8d7cf0ba94daf27aa1bd74ad2b3b4b
#
_cell.length_a   1.000
_cell.length_b   1.000
_cell.length_c   1.000
_cell.angle_alpha   90.00
_cell.angle_beta   90.00
_cell.angle_gamma   90.00
#
_symmetry.space_group_name_H-M   'P 1'
#
loop_
_entity.id
_entity.type
_entity.pdbx_description
1 polymer ?
#
loop_
_entity_poly.entity_id
_entity_poly.type
_entity_poly.pdbx_seq_one_letter_code
_entity_poly.pdbx_strand_id
1 'polypeptide(L)'
;VTGERIECGTEGALGHIRLHAGPLNILNTDDLRALHDAVRTLDSCAVILLEAEGERAFCAGVEIADHVPDRADAMLDAFNGVVLAFREASPAIVCAVGAPALGGGFEIVLLSDLAICSTRAHFALPEVQLAALPPIACAALPRIAGERRAFDAILTGKRIDAETALAWGLVSEITAPETLRVRARAICEQLLSYSRGALVACKRALRSRSLADSMHIYRDELLPTDDAAEGIKAFLEKRPPVWTHTDNPVEVSS
;
A
#
# COMPACT_ATOMS: atom_id res chain seq x y z
N VAL A 1 -17.21 5.17 -6.39
CA VAL A 1 -17.65 3.83 -6.86
C VAL A 1 -17.68 2.93 -5.64
N THR A 2 -18.85 2.54 -5.20
CA THR A 2 -19.03 1.64 -4.06
C THR A 2 -19.44 0.29 -4.62
N GLY A 3 -18.50 -0.67 -4.61
CA GLY A 3 -18.87 -2.08 -4.53
C GLY A 3 -19.38 -2.34 -3.10
N GLU A 4 -20.36 -3.20 -2.90
CA GLU A 4 -20.90 -3.49 -1.55
C GLU A 4 -19.84 -3.98 -0.55
N ARG A 5 -18.66 -4.40 -1.01
CA ARG A 5 -17.61 -5.06 -0.20
C ARG A 5 -16.25 -4.36 -0.22
N ILE A 6 -16.01 -3.46 -1.18
CA ILE A 6 -14.84 -2.57 -1.26
C ILE A 6 -15.37 -1.14 -1.38
N GLU A 7 -15.23 -0.38 -0.33
CA GLU A 7 -15.61 1.03 -0.29
C GLU A 7 -14.41 1.91 -0.64
N CYS A 8 -14.59 2.90 -1.50
CA CYS A 8 -13.58 3.92 -1.75
C CYS A 8 -14.20 5.31 -1.89
N GLY A 9 -13.44 6.32 -1.52
CA GLY A 9 -13.85 7.72 -1.59
C GLY A 9 -12.70 8.66 -1.37
N THR A 10 -12.98 9.97 -1.39
CA THR A 10 -11.98 11.01 -1.22
C THR A 10 -12.38 12.03 -0.17
N GLU A 11 -11.41 12.55 0.55
CA GLU A 11 -11.51 13.70 1.44
C GLU A 11 -10.38 14.67 1.07
N GLY A 12 -10.67 15.62 0.19
CA GLY A 12 -9.64 16.47 -0.42
C GLY A 12 -8.65 15.62 -1.22
N ALA A 13 -7.36 15.73 -0.92
CA ALA A 13 -6.29 14.96 -1.55
C ALA A 13 -6.03 13.59 -0.88
N LEU A 14 -6.80 13.22 0.14
CA LEU A 14 -6.77 11.89 0.75
C LEU A 14 -7.80 10.99 0.09
N GLY A 15 -7.33 9.91 -0.53
CA GLY A 15 -8.15 8.78 -0.91
C GLY A 15 -8.28 7.79 0.25
N HIS A 16 -9.40 7.13 0.37
CA HIS A 16 -9.55 6.02 1.32
C HIS A 16 -10.12 4.80 0.61
N ILE A 17 -9.62 3.64 1.01
CA ILE A 17 -10.14 2.33 0.61
C ILE A 17 -10.41 1.55 1.89
N ARG A 18 -11.62 0.99 2.00
CA ARG A 18 -12.00 0.17 3.13
C ARG A 18 -12.47 -1.20 2.65
N LEU A 19 -11.84 -2.24 3.19
CA LEU A 19 -12.31 -3.61 2.99
C LEU A 19 -13.50 -3.86 3.92
N HIS A 20 -14.62 -4.28 3.35
CA HIS A 20 -15.89 -4.52 4.04
C HIS A 20 -16.51 -5.85 3.58
N ALA A 21 -15.66 -6.85 3.39
CA ALA A 21 -16.02 -8.15 2.81
C ALA A 21 -16.43 -9.19 3.88
N GLY A 22 -17.24 -8.73 4.85
CA GLY A 22 -17.72 -9.56 5.96
C GLY A 22 -16.69 -9.73 7.08
N PRO A 23 -16.94 -10.60 8.05
CA PRO A 23 -16.21 -10.59 9.32
C PRO A 23 -14.72 -10.98 9.18
N LEU A 24 -14.34 -11.66 8.11
CA LEU A 24 -12.95 -12.08 7.83
C LEU A 24 -12.35 -11.36 6.63
N ASN A 25 -13.11 -10.52 5.94
CA ASN A 25 -12.67 -9.82 4.73
C ASN A 25 -12.00 -10.77 3.72
N ILE A 26 -12.62 -11.94 3.46
CA ILE A 26 -12.18 -12.86 2.41
C ILE A 26 -12.61 -12.27 1.07
N LEU A 27 -11.66 -12.06 0.18
CA LEU A 27 -11.86 -11.40 -1.11
C LEU A 27 -12.08 -12.44 -2.21
N ASN A 28 -13.18 -12.37 -2.91
CA ASN A 28 -13.38 -13.14 -4.13
C ASN A 28 -12.82 -12.40 -5.36
N THR A 29 -12.91 -13.02 -6.53
CA THR A 29 -12.42 -12.46 -7.79
C THR A 29 -13.00 -11.08 -8.11
N ASP A 30 -14.27 -10.84 -7.81
CA ASP A 30 -14.92 -9.53 -8.07
C ASP A 30 -14.48 -8.48 -7.05
N ASP A 31 -14.23 -8.86 -5.80
CA ASP A 31 -13.63 -7.97 -4.80
C ASP A 31 -12.20 -7.55 -5.20
N LEU A 32 -11.42 -8.47 -5.78
CA LEU A 32 -10.08 -8.13 -6.30
C LEU A 32 -10.15 -7.12 -7.45
N ARG A 33 -11.11 -7.29 -8.37
CA ARG A 33 -11.36 -6.31 -9.43
C ARG A 33 -11.78 -4.96 -8.86
N ALA A 34 -12.70 -4.97 -7.89
CA ALA A 34 -13.14 -3.74 -7.22
C ALA A 34 -12.00 -3.03 -6.48
N LEU A 35 -11.08 -3.78 -5.85
CA LEU A 35 -9.88 -3.21 -5.20
C LEU A 35 -8.93 -2.60 -6.24
N HIS A 36 -8.70 -3.28 -7.38
CA HIS A 36 -7.95 -2.71 -8.50
C HIS A 36 -8.57 -1.38 -8.95
N ASP A 37 -9.89 -1.36 -9.22
CA ASP A 37 -10.60 -0.18 -9.70
C ASP A 37 -10.59 0.96 -8.67
N ALA A 38 -10.69 0.64 -7.37
CA ALA A 38 -10.60 1.61 -6.29
C ALA A 38 -9.23 2.31 -6.27
N VAL A 39 -8.12 1.56 -6.37
CA VAL A 39 -6.77 2.14 -6.43
C VAL A 39 -6.62 3.03 -7.67
N ARG A 40 -7.09 2.59 -8.84
CA ARG A 40 -7.04 3.37 -10.09
C ARG A 40 -7.87 4.64 -10.03
N THR A 41 -9.06 4.57 -9.43
CA THR A 41 -9.96 5.73 -9.26
C THR A 41 -9.31 6.81 -8.38
N LEU A 42 -8.51 6.42 -7.40
CA LEU A 42 -7.86 7.31 -6.45
C LEU A 42 -6.46 7.78 -6.91
N ASP A 43 -6.06 7.52 -8.15
CA ASP A 43 -4.71 7.85 -8.63
C ASP A 43 -4.40 9.35 -8.64
N SER A 44 -5.41 10.21 -8.68
CA SER A 44 -5.26 11.66 -8.57
C SER A 44 -5.05 12.17 -7.12
N CYS A 45 -5.28 11.34 -6.11
CA CYS A 45 -5.01 11.68 -4.72
C CYS A 45 -3.50 11.80 -4.46
N ALA A 46 -3.11 12.44 -3.35
CA ALA A 46 -1.72 12.47 -2.92
C ALA A 46 -1.37 11.25 -2.05
N VAL A 47 -2.34 10.78 -1.26
CA VAL A 47 -2.20 9.65 -0.35
C VAL A 47 -3.46 8.80 -0.41
N ILE A 48 -3.33 7.48 -0.31
CA ILE A 48 -4.42 6.54 -0.11
C ILE A 48 -4.24 5.88 1.26
N LEU A 49 -5.29 5.91 2.09
CA LEU A 49 -5.39 5.12 3.31
C LEU A 49 -6.17 3.85 3.00
N LEU A 50 -5.52 2.69 3.17
CA LEU A 50 -6.15 1.37 3.09
C LEU A 50 -6.38 0.83 4.49
N GLU A 51 -7.63 0.56 4.81
CA GLU A 51 -8.04 -0.02 6.09
C GLU A 51 -9.10 -1.11 5.89
N ALA A 52 -9.39 -1.85 6.94
CA ALA A 52 -10.46 -2.84 6.92
C ALA A 52 -11.48 -2.56 8.02
N GLU A 53 -12.73 -2.90 7.77
CA GLU A 53 -13.78 -2.90 8.76
C GLU A 53 -13.82 -4.24 9.50
N GLY A 54 -14.19 -4.17 10.79
CA GLY A 54 -14.30 -5.34 11.65
C GLY A 54 -13.03 -5.62 12.46
N GLU A 55 -13.18 -6.53 13.43
CA GLU A 55 -12.10 -6.84 14.39
C GLU A 55 -11.54 -8.25 14.23
N ARG A 56 -12.14 -9.09 13.37
CA ARG A 56 -11.77 -10.51 13.26
C ARG A 56 -10.60 -10.74 12.31
N ALA A 57 -10.54 -9.97 11.21
CA ALA A 57 -9.41 -9.96 10.30
C ALA A 57 -9.36 -8.63 9.54
N PHE A 58 -8.15 -8.17 9.24
CA PHE A 58 -7.91 -7.17 8.19
C PHE A 58 -8.30 -7.79 6.84
N CYS A 59 -7.73 -8.94 6.51
CA CYS A 59 -8.12 -9.76 5.38
C CYS A 59 -7.58 -11.18 5.59
N ALA A 60 -8.45 -12.19 5.55
CA ALA A 60 -8.05 -13.58 5.72
C ALA A 60 -7.63 -14.27 4.41
N GLY A 61 -7.49 -13.51 3.33
CA GLY A 61 -7.00 -13.99 2.05
C GLY A 61 -8.04 -13.96 0.95
N VAL A 62 -7.74 -14.70 -0.12
CA VAL A 62 -8.60 -14.85 -1.29
C VAL A 62 -9.52 -16.05 -1.10
N GLU A 63 -10.72 -15.98 -1.67
CA GLU A 63 -11.72 -17.04 -1.58
C GLU A 63 -11.17 -18.38 -2.12
N ILE A 64 -11.18 -19.42 -1.28
CA ILE A 64 -10.62 -20.73 -1.65
C ILE A 64 -11.37 -21.35 -2.82
N ALA A 65 -12.69 -21.11 -2.91
CA ALA A 65 -13.51 -21.60 -4.02
C ALA A 65 -13.10 -21.01 -5.39
N ASP A 66 -12.34 -19.93 -5.41
CA ASP A 66 -11.82 -19.33 -6.65
C ASP A 66 -10.48 -19.93 -7.09
N HIS A 67 -9.86 -20.80 -6.26
CA HIS A 67 -8.62 -21.53 -6.60
C HIS A 67 -8.85 -22.85 -7.36
N VAL A 68 -10.11 -23.24 -7.61
CA VAL A 68 -10.40 -24.43 -8.42
C VAL A 68 -10.01 -24.21 -9.89
N PRO A 69 -9.61 -25.27 -10.64
CA PRO A 69 -9.07 -25.11 -11.99
C PRO A 69 -9.88 -24.23 -12.93
N ASP A 70 -11.21 -24.32 -12.88
CA ASP A 70 -12.09 -23.55 -13.77
C ASP A 70 -12.18 -22.05 -13.43
N ARG A 71 -11.67 -21.61 -12.27
CA ARG A 71 -11.74 -20.21 -11.80
C ARG A 71 -10.38 -19.60 -11.52
N ALA A 72 -9.36 -20.45 -11.33
CA ALA A 72 -8.04 -20.00 -10.89
C ALA A 72 -7.42 -18.94 -11.81
N ASP A 73 -7.54 -19.10 -13.14
CA ASP A 73 -6.98 -18.15 -14.09
C ASP A 73 -7.62 -16.77 -13.92
N ALA A 74 -8.94 -16.71 -13.81
CA ALA A 74 -9.66 -15.43 -13.63
C ALA A 74 -9.33 -14.76 -12.28
N MET A 75 -9.14 -15.55 -11.23
CA MET A 75 -8.73 -15.06 -9.91
C MET A 75 -7.28 -14.56 -9.95
N LEU A 76 -6.36 -15.30 -10.56
CA LEU A 76 -4.95 -14.90 -10.69
C LEU A 76 -4.80 -13.63 -11.53
N ASP A 77 -5.56 -13.50 -12.62
CA ASP A 77 -5.59 -12.29 -13.45
C ASP A 77 -6.10 -11.09 -12.64
N ALA A 78 -7.18 -11.26 -11.87
CA ALA A 78 -7.72 -10.20 -11.01
C ALA A 78 -6.70 -9.80 -9.91
N PHE A 79 -6.03 -10.77 -9.29
CA PHE A 79 -5.01 -10.49 -8.29
C PHE A 79 -3.77 -9.82 -8.89
N ASN A 80 -3.33 -10.27 -10.07
CA ASN A 80 -2.27 -9.57 -10.81
C ASN A 80 -2.67 -8.12 -11.16
N GLY A 81 -3.94 -7.88 -11.50
CA GLY A 81 -4.47 -6.53 -11.66
C GLY A 81 -4.28 -5.67 -10.42
N VAL A 82 -4.57 -6.20 -9.22
CA VAL A 82 -4.30 -5.50 -7.94
C VAL A 82 -2.81 -5.18 -7.81
N VAL A 83 -1.92 -6.14 -8.10
CA VAL A 83 -0.46 -5.91 -8.04
C VAL A 83 -0.05 -4.74 -8.93
N LEU A 84 -0.53 -4.74 -10.18
CA LEU A 84 -0.22 -3.68 -11.14
C LEU A 84 -0.76 -2.33 -10.67
N ALA A 85 -2.02 -2.28 -10.20
CA ALA A 85 -2.62 -1.05 -9.69
C ALA A 85 -1.80 -0.46 -8.52
N PHE A 86 -1.39 -1.28 -7.54
CA PHE A 86 -0.57 -0.81 -6.41
C PHE A 86 0.83 -0.36 -6.86
N ARG A 87 1.44 -1.06 -7.80
CA ARG A 87 2.78 -0.73 -8.31
C ARG A 87 2.80 0.56 -9.14
N GLU A 88 1.76 0.79 -9.91
CA GLU A 88 1.65 1.95 -10.81
C GLU A 88 1.02 3.16 -10.13
N ALA A 89 0.34 2.97 -8.99
CA ALA A 89 -0.30 4.06 -8.26
C ALA A 89 0.66 5.20 -7.97
N SER A 90 0.26 6.41 -8.35
CA SER A 90 0.98 7.65 -8.04
C SER A 90 0.93 8.00 -6.55
N PRO A 91 -0.24 7.93 -5.86
CA PRO A 91 -0.33 8.25 -4.44
C PRO A 91 0.48 7.30 -3.56
N ALA A 92 0.98 7.82 -2.44
CA ALA A 92 1.53 6.97 -1.38
C ALA A 92 0.40 6.16 -0.72
N ILE A 93 0.56 4.83 -0.61
CA ILE A 93 -0.44 3.94 -0.02
C ILE A 93 -0.02 3.59 1.41
N VAL A 94 -0.81 4.04 2.38
CA VAL A 94 -0.66 3.74 3.82
C VAL A 94 -1.67 2.66 4.20
N CYS A 95 -1.20 1.54 4.73
CA CYS A 95 -2.03 0.43 5.15
C CYS A 95 -2.12 0.37 6.69
N ALA A 96 -3.34 0.37 7.23
CA ALA A 96 -3.62 0.28 8.66
C ALA A 96 -4.19 -1.11 9.01
N VAL A 97 -3.35 -1.98 9.58
CA VAL A 97 -3.67 -3.38 9.84
C VAL A 97 -4.16 -3.56 11.29
N GLY A 98 -5.47 -3.55 11.50
CA GLY A 98 -6.07 -3.64 12.83
C GLY A 98 -6.17 -5.04 13.42
N ALA A 99 -6.13 -6.07 12.57
CA ALA A 99 -6.43 -7.46 12.90
C ALA A 99 -5.62 -8.40 11.99
N PRO A 100 -5.75 -9.73 12.07
CA PRO A 100 -4.99 -10.68 11.25
C PRO A 100 -5.04 -10.40 9.75
N ALA A 101 -3.87 -10.44 9.09
CA ALA A 101 -3.71 -10.40 7.64
C ALA A 101 -3.07 -11.72 7.18
N LEU A 102 -3.83 -12.54 6.43
CA LEU A 102 -3.45 -13.92 6.11
C LEU A 102 -3.45 -14.14 4.59
N GLY A 103 -2.51 -14.92 4.10
CA GLY A 103 -2.42 -15.26 2.68
C GLY A 103 -2.43 -14.03 1.78
N GLY A 104 -3.30 -14.01 0.77
CA GLY A 104 -3.49 -12.86 -0.11
C GLY A 104 -3.77 -11.54 0.61
N GLY A 105 -4.36 -11.58 1.83
CA GLY A 105 -4.53 -10.40 2.68
C GLY A 105 -3.19 -9.85 3.19
N PHE A 106 -2.26 -10.72 3.57
CA PHE A 106 -0.90 -10.28 3.91
C PHE A 106 -0.15 -9.81 2.66
N GLU A 107 -0.37 -10.44 1.50
CA GLU A 107 0.23 -10.00 0.25
C GLU A 107 -0.20 -8.58 -0.15
N ILE A 108 -1.46 -8.20 0.10
CA ILE A 108 -1.94 -6.82 -0.10
C ILE A 108 -1.19 -5.84 0.82
N VAL A 109 -0.93 -6.21 2.09
CA VAL A 109 -0.11 -5.37 2.98
C VAL A 109 1.31 -5.19 2.44
N LEU A 110 1.93 -6.24 1.87
CA LEU A 110 3.26 -6.18 1.26
C LEU A 110 3.33 -5.29 0.01
N LEU A 111 2.20 -5.01 -0.65
CA LEU A 111 2.12 -4.10 -1.79
C LEU A 111 2.06 -2.63 -1.39
N SER A 112 1.66 -2.30 -0.16
CA SER A 112 1.57 -0.92 0.31
C SER A 112 2.95 -0.27 0.48
N ASP A 113 3.00 1.06 0.43
CA ASP A 113 4.27 1.80 0.60
C ASP A 113 4.65 1.95 2.08
N LEU A 114 3.65 2.12 2.93
CA LEU A 114 3.78 2.19 4.39
C LEU A 114 2.73 1.27 5.02
N ALA A 115 3.11 0.54 6.04
CA ALA A 115 2.18 -0.27 6.83
C ALA A 115 2.40 -0.01 8.32
N ILE A 116 1.31 0.18 9.05
CA ILE A 116 1.29 0.17 10.51
C ILE A 116 0.29 -0.85 10.99
N CYS A 117 0.48 -1.38 12.19
CA CYS A 117 -0.46 -2.37 12.70
C CYS A 117 -0.84 -2.13 14.17
N SER A 118 -1.92 -2.78 14.59
CA SER A 118 -2.26 -2.86 16.01
C SER A 118 -1.55 -4.05 16.67
N THR A 119 -1.50 -4.04 18.01
CA THR A 119 -1.01 -5.19 18.80
C THR A 119 -1.85 -6.47 18.60
N ARG A 120 -3.07 -6.38 18.02
CA ARG A 120 -3.92 -7.53 17.69
C ARG A 120 -3.57 -8.15 16.33
N ALA A 121 -2.81 -7.45 15.49
CA ALA A 121 -2.44 -7.93 14.17
C ALA A 121 -1.48 -9.10 14.26
N HIS A 122 -1.61 -10.01 13.34
CA HIS A 122 -0.59 -10.99 13.02
C HIS A 122 -0.67 -11.32 11.54
N PHE A 123 0.41 -11.84 11.02
CA PHE A 123 0.58 -12.14 9.61
C PHE A 123 0.93 -13.61 9.43
N ALA A 124 0.43 -14.25 8.38
CA ALA A 124 0.81 -15.62 8.03
C ALA A 124 0.58 -15.87 6.54
N LEU A 125 1.33 -16.83 5.99
CA LEU A 125 1.22 -17.31 4.61
C LEU A 125 0.94 -18.80 4.64
N PRO A 126 -0.33 -19.21 4.86
CA PRO A 126 -0.69 -20.62 5.05
C PRO A 126 -0.84 -21.41 3.75
N GLU A 127 -0.59 -20.81 2.58
CA GLU A 127 -0.84 -21.35 1.24
C GLU A 127 -0.21 -22.74 1.03
N VAL A 128 0.98 -22.99 1.57
CA VAL A 128 1.68 -24.27 1.47
C VAL A 128 0.86 -25.43 2.04
N GLN A 129 0.00 -25.18 3.03
CA GLN A 129 -0.89 -26.18 3.63
C GLN A 129 -2.00 -26.63 2.68
N LEU A 130 -2.26 -25.84 1.63
CA LEU A 130 -3.27 -26.11 0.60
C LEU A 130 -2.63 -26.49 -0.75
N ALA A 131 -1.32 -26.82 -0.76
CA ALA A 131 -0.55 -27.06 -1.98
C ALA A 131 -0.58 -25.84 -2.95
N ALA A 132 -0.74 -24.63 -2.42
CA ALA A 132 -0.66 -23.35 -3.12
C ALA A 132 0.60 -22.58 -2.71
N LEU A 133 0.85 -21.45 -3.36
CA LEU A 133 1.96 -20.55 -3.03
C LEU A 133 1.50 -19.10 -3.04
N PRO A 134 2.09 -18.21 -2.20
CA PRO A 134 1.83 -16.77 -2.19
C PRO A 134 2.78 -16.06 -3.18
N PRO A 135 2.36 -15.75 -4.43
CA PRO A 135 3.27 -15.30 -5.48
C PRO A 135 3.89 -13.93 -5.19
N ILE A 136 3.13 -13.02 -4.58
CA ILE A 136 3.60 -11.68 -4.23
C ILE A 136 4.59 -11.78 -3.06
N ALA A 137 4.26 -12.57 -2.04
CA ALA A 137 5.15 -12.74 -0.89
C ALA A 137 6.46 -13.42 -1.30
N CYS A 138 6.44 -14.38 -2.22
CA CYS A 138 7.65 -14.98 -2.77
C CYS A 138 8.58 -13.95 -3.42
N ALA A 139 8.02 -12.92 -4.05
CA ALA A 139 8.78 -11.86 -4.69
C ALA A 139 9.18 -10.72 -3.74
N ALA A 140 8.30 -10.34 -2.80
CA ALA A 140 8.47 -9.15 -1.96
C ALA A 140 9.15 -9.45 -0.62
N LEU A 141 8.76 -10.53 0.05
CA LEU A 141 9.19 -10.82 1.42
C LEU A 141 10.71 -11.01 1.58
N PRO A 142 11.45 -11.67 0.65
CA PRO A 142 12.90 -11.75 0.73
C PRO A 142 13.59 -10.38 0.73
N ARG A 143 12.98 -9.40 0.09
CA ARG A 143 13.53 -8.03 -0.03
C ARG A 143 13.26 -7.19 1.22
N ILE A 144 12.17 -7.45 1.92
CA ILE A 144 11.75 -6.71 3.12
C ILE A 144 12.41 -7.33 4.36
N ALA A 145 12.24 -8.64 4.54
CA ALA A 145 12.63 -9.33 5.76
C ALA A 145 13.97 -10.09 5.65
N GLY A 146 14.47 -10.26 4.42
CA GLY A 146 15.63 -11.11 4.12
C GLY A 146 15.24 -12.56 3.82
N GLU A 147 16.06 -13.25 3.01
CA GLU A 147 15.76 -14.58 2.48
C GLU A 147 15.41 -15.62 3.55
N ARG A 148 16.19 -15.70 4.63
CA ARG A 148 15.97 -16.71 5.68
C ARG A 148 14.62 -16.59 6.34
N ARG A 149 14.19 -15.36 6.64
CA ARG A 149 12.87 -15.08 7.25
C ARG A 149 11.76 -15.35 6.25
N ALA A 150 11.96 -15.03 4.98
CA ALA A 150 11.00 -15.33 3.92
C ALA A 150 10.78 -16.83 3.74
N PHE A 151 11.87 -17.62 3.63
CA PHE A 151 11.79 -19.09 3.58
C PHE A 151 11.06 -19.67 4.80
N ASP A 152 11.42 -19.20 6.00
CA ASP A 152 10.80 -19.67 7.23
C ASP A 152 9.30 -19.34 7.27
N ALA A 153 8.91 -18.10 6.93
CA ALA A 153 7.50 -17.70 6.91
C ALA A 153 6.67 -18.47 5.87
N ILE A 154 7.18 -18.58 4.63
CA ILE A 154 6.43 -19.15 3.51
C ILE A 154 6.38 -20.69 3.62
N LEU A 155 7.49 -21.36 3.88
CA LEU A 155 7.53 -22.80 3.91
C LEU A 155 6.89 -23.42 5.16
N THR A 156 6.83 -22.69 6.26
CA THR A 156 6.20 -23.18 7.50
C THR A 156 4.77 -22.69 7.68
N GLY A 157 4.37 -21.63 6.96
CA GLY A 157 3.08 -20.98 7.16
C GLY A 157 2.89 -20.42 8.57
N LYS A 158 4.00 -20.15 9.30
CA LYS A 158 3.94 -19.76 10.70
C LYS A 158 3.31 -18.37 10.90
N ARG A 159 2.75 -18.20 12.08
CA ARG A 159 2.26 -16.91 12.52
C ARG A 159 3.44 -15.98 12.86
N ILE A 160 3.35 -14.75 12.37
CA ILE A 160 4.24 -13.61 12.65
C ILE A 160 3.41 -12.60 13.44
N ASP A 161 3.73 -12.39 14.71
CA ASP A 161 3.07 -11.38 15.55
C ASP A 161 3.52 -9.95 15.20
N ALA A 162 2.87 -8.95 15.80
CA ALA A 162 3.12 -7.54 15.52
C ALA A 162 4.57 -7.14 15.81
N GLU A 163 5.14 -7.59 16.93
CA GLU A 163 6.51 -7.29 17.34
C GLU A 163 7.53 -7.89 16.36
N THR A 164 7.33 -9.13 15.96
CA THR A 164 8.14 -9.78 14.93
C THR A 164 8.01 -9.07 13.59
N ALA A 165 6.79 -8.67 13.21
CA ALA A 165 6.53 -7.93 11.97
C ALA A 165 7.28 -6.59 11.95
N LEU A 166 7.29 -5.84 13.06
CA LEU A 166 8.09 -4.63 13.22
C LEU A 166 9.59 -4.92 13.11
N ALA A 167 10.08 -5.93 13.83
CA ALA A 167 11.49 -6.33 13.81
C ALA A 167 11.97 -6.83 12.43
N TRP A 168 11.06 -7.29 11.58
CA TRP A 168 11.35 -7.71 10.21
C TRP A 168 11.16 -6.60 9.17
N GLY A 169 10.63 -5.45 9.57
CA GLY A 169 10.33 -4.33 8.66
C GLY A 169 9.08 -4.55 7.80
N LEU A 170 8.18 -5.46 8.21
CA LEU A 170 6.89 -5.68 7.54
C LEU A 170 5.90 -4.55 7.84
N VAL A 171 6.06 -3.94 9.01
CA VAL A 171 5.34 -2.74 9.43
C VAL A 171 6.34 -1.74 10.02
N SER A 172 6.03 -0.45 9.95
CA SER A 172 6.87 0.63 10.45
C SER A 172 6.54 1.04 11.89
N GLU A 173 5.35 0.67 12.38
CA GLU A 173 4.88 1.07 13.71
C GLU A 173 3.83 0.08 14.24
N ILE A 174 3.80 -0.08 15.58
CA ILE A 174 2.75 -0.81 16.29
C ILE A 174 2.02 0.17 17.20
N THR A 175 0.70 0.08 17.23
CA THR A 175 -0.16 0.92 18.08
C THR A 175 -1.09 0.07 18.95
N ALA A 176 -1.71 0.68 19.95
CA ALA A 176 -2.90 0.09 20.56
C ALA A 176 -4.05 0.05 19.53
N PRO A 177 -4.93 -0.96 19.58
CA PRO A 177 -6.04 -1.08 18.61
C PRO A 177 -6.91 0.18 18.53
N GLU A 178 -7.15 0.82 19.65
CA GLU A 178 -8.01 2.00 19.78
C GLU A 178 -7.39 3.24 19.12
N THR A 179 -6.08 3.29 18.97
CA THR A 179 -5.35 4.44 18.42
C THR A 179 -4.91 4.24 16.97
N LEU A 180 -5.05 3.03 16.41
CA LEU A 180 -4.57 2.70 15.07
C LEU A 180 -5.09 3.67 14.00
N ARG A 181 -6.41 3.89 13.95
CA ARG A 181 -7.02 4.78 12.94
C ARG A 181 -6.54 6.21 13.07
N VAL A 182 -6.46 6.72 14.30
CA VAL A 182 -5.97 8.08 14.57
C VAL A 182 -4.52 8.21 14.13
N ARG A 183 -3.71 7.21 14.41
CA ARG A 183 -2.29 7.21 14.03
C ARG A 183 -2.10 7.08 12.51
N ALA A 184 -2.84 6.19 11.85
CA ALA A 184 -2.82 6.06 10.39
C ALA A 184 -3.20 7.38 9.71
N ARG A 185 -4.25 8.05 10.21
CA ARG A 185 -4.68 9.36 9.72
C ARG A 185 -3.60 10.42 9.92
N ALA A 186 -2.96 10.46 11.06
CA ALA A 186 -1.87 11.41 11.33
C ALA A 186 -0.67 11.20 10.37
N ILE A 187 -0.36 9.95 9.98
CA ILE A 187 0.65 9.67 8.95
C ILE A 187 0.19 10.23 7.59
N CYS A 188 -1.06 9.98 7.20
CA CYS A 188 -1.61 10.53 5.97
C CYS A 188 -1.57 12.07 5.96
N GLU A 189 -1.97 12.72 7.05
CA GLU A 189 -1.93 14.19 7.20
C GLU A 189 -0.50 14.72 7.11
N GLN A 190 0.48 14.02 7.68
CA GLN A 190 1.89 14.36 7.53
C GLN A 190 2.32 14.29 6.06
N LEU A 191 1.97 13.22 5.33
CA LEU A 191 2.28 13.09 3.91
C LEU A 191 1.58 14.17 3.08
N LEU A 192 0.33 14.49 3.38
CA LEU A 192 -0.44 15.55 2.74
C LEU A 192 0.15 16.96 2.96
N SER A 193 1.00 17.15 3.97
CA SER A 193 1.72 18.42 4.18
C SER A 193 2.91 18.60 3.22
N TYR A 194 3.22 17.59 2.42
CA TYR A 194 4.31 17.61 1.43
C TYR A 194 3.77 17.78 0.00
N SER A 195 4.63 18.21 -0.92
CA SER A 195 4.29 18.23 -2.34
C SER A 195 3.92 16.84 -2.85
N ARG A 196 2.76 16.72 -3.52
CA ARG A 196 2.37 15.46 -4.19
C ARG A 196 3.41 15.02 -5.20
N GLY A 197 3.91 15.94 -6.02
CA GLY A 197 4.95 15.65 -7.02
C GLY A 197 6.22 15.09 -6.38
N ALA A 198 6.64 15.63 -5.23
CA ALA A 198 7.79 15.10 -4.50
C ALA A 198 7.56 13.69 -3.94
N LEU A 199 6.35 13.41 -3.40
CA LEU A 199 6.00 12.06 -2.93
C LEU A 199 6.02 11.04 -4.08
N VAL A 200 5.42 11.39 -5.23
CA VAL A 200 5.40 10.53 -6.44
C VAL A 200 6.82 10.27 -6.93
N ALA A 201 7.65 11.31 -7.04
CA ALA A 201 9.04 11.19 -7.49
C ALA A 201 9.86 10.29 -6.54
N CYS A 202 9.75 10.49 -5.23
CA CYS A 202 10.42 9.64 -4.24
C CYS A 202 9.96 8.18 -4.32
N LYS A 203 8.65 7.93 -4.43
CA LYS A 203 8.10 6.58 -4.58
C LYS A 203 8.62 5.88 -5.83
N ARG A 204 8.65 6.56 -6.98
CA ARG A 204 9.20 6.04 -8.24
C ARG A 204 10.69 5.73 -8.12
N ALA A 205 11.47 6.64 -7.56
CA ALA A 205 12.90 6.47 -7.34
C ALA A 205 13.20 5.27 -6.42
N LEU A 206 12.46 5.11 -5.32
CA LEU A 206 12.58 3.97 -4.41
C LEU A 206 12.26 2.64 -5.11
N ARG A 207 11.28 2.63 -6.02
CA ARG A 207 10.87 1.43 -6.75
C ARG A 207 11.83 1.05 -7.88
N SER A 208 12.46 2.03 -8.54
CA SER A 208 13.43 1.77 -9.62
C SER A 208 14.71 1.12 -9.11
N ARG A 209 15.11 1.43 -7.85
CA ARG A 209 16.36 0.96 -7.21
C ARG A 209 17.63 1.27 -8.00
N SER A 210 17.54 2.17 -8.95
CA SER A 210 18.61 2.62 -9.81
C SER A 210 19.01 4.05 -9.41
N LEU A 211 20.29 4.27 -9.11
CA LEU A 211 20.78 5.62 -8.84
C LEU A 211 20.63 6.51 -10.08
N ALA A 212 20.84 5.94 -11.28
CA ALA A 212 20.69 6.68 -12.54
C ALA A 212 19.26 7.15 -12.73
N ASP A 213 18.25 6.27 -12.50
CA ASP A 213 16.83 6.63 -12.58
C ASP A 213 16.47 7.65 -11.52
N SER A 214 16.97 7.47 -10.28
CA SER A 214 16.72 8.43 -9.19
C SER A 214 17.25 9.83 -9.51
N MET A 215 18.46 9.90 -10.12
CA MET A 215 19.06 11.16 -10.55
C MET A 215 18.28 11.79 -11.72
N HIS A 216 17.81 10.97 -12.67
CA HIS A 216 16.96 11.42 -13.77
C HIS A 216 15.64 11.98 -13.24
N ILE A 217 14.91 11.20 -12.42
CA ILE A 217 13.64 11.64 -11.80
C ILE A 217 13.84 12.96 -11.04
N TYR A 218 14.91 13.07 -10.26
CA TYR A 218 15.15 14.29 -9.48
C TYR A 218 15.45 15.49 -10.37
N ARG A 219 16.42 15.36 -11.29
CA ARG A 219 16.92 16.47 -12.10
C ARG A 219 15.97 16.89 -13.21
N ASP A 220 15.39 15.90 -13.90
CA ASP A 220 14.70 16.14 -15.16
C ASP A 220 13.16 16.17 -15.00
N GLU A 221 12.63 15.63 -13.88
CA GLU A 221 11.19 15.59 -13.63
C GLU A 221 10.77 16.43 -12.42
N LEU A 222 11.48 16.35 -11.26
CA LEU A 222 11.06 17.03 -10.04
C LEU A 222 11.58 18.46 -9.94
N LEU A 223 12.89 18.68 -10.15
CA LEU A 223 13.48 20.02 -10.03
C LEU A 223 12.83 21.09 -10.92
N PRO A 224 12.34 20.80 -12.14
CA PRO A 224 11.67 21.78 -12.98
C PRO A 224 10.25 22.14 -12.53
N THR A 225 9.71 21.56 -11.45
CA THR A 225 8.34 21.83 -11.00
C THR A 225 8.24 23.10 -10.14
N ASP A 226 7.06 23.73 -10.17
CA ASP A 226 6.75 24.88 -9.31
C ASP A 226 6.88 24.53 -7.83
N ASP A 227 6.44 23.33 -7.43
CA ASP A 227 6.53 22.85 -6.05
C ASP A 227 7.99 22.72 -5.59
N ALA A 228 8.92 22.28 -6.45
CA ALA A 228 10.33 22.21 -6.08
C ALA A 228 10.93 23.62 -5.86
N ALA A 229 10.58 24.57 -6.72
CA ALA A 229 10.99 25.96 -6.57
C ALA A 229 10.40 26.59 -5.31
N GLU A 230 9.10 26.38 -5.07
CA GLU A 230 8.40 26.86 -3.86
C GLU A 230 8.99 26.27 -2.59
N GLY A 231 9.25 24.98 -2.55
CA GLY A 231 9.83 24.32 -1.38
C GLY A 231 11.17 24.90 -0.97
N ILE A 232 12.07 25.11 -1.92
CA ILE A 232 13.38 25.75 -1.69
C ILE A 232 13.21 27.20 -1.24
N LYS A 233 12.35 27.97 -1.92
CA LYS A 233 12.08 29.36 -1.58
C LYS A 233 11.49 29.50 -0.17
N ALA A 234 10.47 28.72 0.16
CA ALA A 234 9.83 28.73 1.47
C ALA A 234 10.83 28.40 2.59
N PHE A 235 11.70 27.40 2.37
CA PHE A 235 12.75 27.06 3.32
C PHE A 235 13.74 28.20 3.57
N LEU A 236 14.21 28.87 2.51
CA LEU A 236 15.11 30.01 2.61
C LEU A 236 14.46 31.24 3.32
N GLU A 237 13.18 31.45 3.06
CA GLU A 237 12.36 32.51 3.66
C GLU A 237 11.83 32.14 5.07
N LYS A 238 12.08 30.92 5.56
CA LYS A 238 11.62 30.41 6.87
C LYS A 238 10.10 30.50 7.06
N ARG A 239 9.35 30.20 6.02
CA ARG A 239 7.89 30.15 6.03
C ARG A 239 7.38 28.76 5.61
N PRO A 240 6.13 28.42 5.93
CA PRO A 240 5.49 27.23 5.36
C PRO A 240 5.41 27.33 3.83
N PRO A 241 5.62 26.23 3.10
CA PRO A 241 5.40 26.17 1.65
C PRO A 241 3.91 26.16 1.31
N VAL A 242 3.59 26.60 0.10
CA VAL A 242 2.24 26.53 -0.47
C VAL A 242 2.33 25.68 -1.73
N TRP A 243 1.90 24.43 -1.65
CA TRP A 243 1.99 23.48 -2.74
C TRP A 243 0.88 23.68 -3.76
N THR A 244 1.21 23.53 -5.03
CA THR A 244 0.22 23.53 -6.12
C THR A 244 -0.41 22.15 -6.29
N HIS A 245 0.27 21.12 -5.79
CA HIS A 245 -0.07 19.70 -5.98
C HIS A 245 -0.20 19.28 -7.46
N THR A 246 0.44 20.03 -8.36
CA THR A 246 0.53 19.69 -9.78
C THR A 246 1.81 18.89 -10.06
N ASP A 247 1.71 17.93 -10.95
CA ASP A 247 2.85 17.13 -11.42
C ASP A 247 3.46 17.70 -12.70
N ASN A 248 2.98 18.89 -13.15
CA ASN A 248 3.42 19.51 -14.40
C ASN A 248 4.76 20.22 -14.19
N PRO A 249 5.75 19.97 -15.07
CA PRO A 249 6.96 20.77 -15.09
C PRO A 249 6.61 22.23 -15.44
N VAL A 250 7.39 23.17 -14.90
CA VAL A 250 7.29 24.61 -15.24
C VAL A 250 7.48 24.74 -16.75
N GLU A 251 6.51 25.34 -17.45
CA GLU A 251 6.75 25.82 -18.81
C GLU A 251 7.83 26.90 -18.73
N VAL A 252 9.04 26.52 -19.12
CA VAL A 252 10.14 27.48 -19.26
C VAL A 252 9.78 28.39 -20.44
N SER A 253 9.20 29.55 -20.17
CA SER A 253 9.00 30.57 -21.16
C SER A 253 10.40 30.97 -21.69
N SER A 254 10.62 30.60 -22.93
CA SER A 254 11.79 30.91 -23.75
C SER A 254 11.93 32.41 -24.04
#